data_aa7e84891c10fc13b40c115d4419b333
#
_entry.id   aa7e84891c10fc13b40c115d4419b333
#
_cell.length_a   1.000
_cell.length_b   1.000
_cell.length_c   1.000
_cell.angle_alpha   90.00
_cell.angle_beta   90.00
_cell.angle_gamma   90.00
#
_symmetry.space_group_name_H-M   'P 1'
#
loop_
_entity.id
_entity.type
_entity.pdbx_description
1 polymer ?
#
loop_
_entity_poly.entity_id
_entity_poly.type
_entity_poly.pdbx_seq_one_letter_code
_entity_poly.pdbx_strand_id
1 'polypeptide(L)'
;MKNGGEGPKAPGGRVPGRARRAVVIGSGPNGLAAAITLAEAGCAVTVHEAQATVGGGTRSEELTLPGFVHDVCSAIHPMGRGSPFFRRLELPIEWVEPPAAVAHPFDDGTAALVERDLHATTRALGPDGPAYRGLVGPLARHFDVLEPLLLGPYPPPPRALAAAVRAVGLAELRRGALAALADARSLAERTFSTTRARALFAGCAAHSMLPLERRPSGGFGLMLAVLAHARGWPFPVGGAQRIADALAERLVALGGEIRTSSAQEELPRADLVLADLVPRELLRLARGRFPARYEQALRRYRHGPGAFKLDWALAGPIPWRAPECARAGTVHLGGTLDEISASEWDAWSGRTSARPFVLLAQHTLFDPTRAPEGKHTAWAYCHVPNGSAEDMTDAIEAQVERFAPGFRELVLARSALAPALLEAKNRNLVGGDVNGGANTLLQLVRRPTITRVPYRTPIKGVYLCSASTPPGGGVHGMCGHLAARVALADLDRG
;
A
#
# COMPACT_ATOMS: atom_id res chain seq x y z
N MET A 1 45.10 17.73 -61.80
CA MET A 1 44.34 18.33 -60.71
C MET A 1 43.33 17.27 -60.26
N LYS A 2 43.58 16.63 -59.09
CA LYS A 2 42.76 15.55 -58.58
C LYS A 2 42.02 16.12 -57.34
N ASN A 3 40.68 16.25 -57.41
CA ASN A 3 39.85 16.53 -56.27
C ASN A 3 39.37 15.20 -55.69
N GLY A 4 39.86 14.85 -54.48
CA GLY A 4 39.36 13.76 -53.67
C GLY A 4 38.23 14.27 -52.79
N GLY A 5 37.00 13.84 -53.09
CA GLY A 5 35.86 14.05 -52.23
C GLY A 5 35.80 12.99 -51.12
N GLU A 6 35.98 13.38 -49.87
CA GLU A 6 35.65 12.52 -48.76
C GLU A 6 34.13 12.45 -48.60
N GLY A 7 33.57 11.25 -48.71
CA GLY A 7 32.16 10.97 -48.43
C GLY A 7 31.89 11.03 -46.93
N PRO A 8 30.61 11.31 -46.47
CA PRO A 8 30.27 11.43 -45.09
C PRO A 8 30.47 10.08 -44.37
N LYS A 9 31.24 10.11 -43.26
CA LYS A 9 31.39 8.98 -42.35
C LYS A 9 30.02 8.61 -41.76
N ALA A 10 29.61 7.36 -41.95
CA ALA A 10 28.44 6.78 -41.31
C ALA A 10 28.58 6.87 -39.78
N PRO A 11 27.48 7.15 -39.05
CA PRO A 11 27.52 7.18 -37.61
C PRO A 11 27.89 5.79 -37.08
N GLY A 12 28.91 5.73 -36.23
CA GLY A 12 29.47 4.52 -35.69
C GLY A 12 28.38 3.67 -34.98
N GLY A 13 28.07 2.52 -35.57
CA GLY A 13 27.22 1.52 -34.96
C GLY A 13 27.84 1.07 -33.63
N ARG A 14 27.13 1.28 -32.53
CA ARG A 14 27.46 0.63 -31.27
C ARG A 14 27.45 -0.88 -31.51
N VAL A 15 28.60 -1.52 -31.34
CA VAL A 15 28.68 -2.99 -31.24
C VAL A 15 27.68 -3.43 -30.19
N PRO A 16 26.80 -4.41 -30.47
CA PRO A 16 25.85 -4.89 -29.43
C PRO A 16 26.67 -5.49 -28.30
N GLY A 17 26.89 -4.70 -27.24
CA GLY A 17 27.45 -5.20 -25.99
C GLY A 17 26.50 -6.24 -25.42
N ARG A 18 27.05 -7.28 -24.79
CA ARG A 18 26.28 -8.30 -24.07
C ARG A 18 25.21 -7.62 -23.20
N ALA A 19 23.93 -8.00 -23.37
CA ALA A 19 22.84 -7.49 -22.57
C ALA A 19 23.16 -7.62 -21.06
N ARG A 20 23.00 -6.55 -20.30
CA ARG A 20 23.31 -6.55 -18.87
C ARG A 20 22.34 -7.46 -18.13
N ARG A 21 22.86 -8.33 -17.30
CA ARG A 21 22.05 -9.27 -16.50
C ARG A 21 21.54 -8.60 -15.23
N ALA A 22 20.23 -8.63 -15.05
CA ALA A 22 19.59 -8.12 -13.83
C ALA A 22 18.80 -9.25 -13.14
N VAL A 23 18.93 -9.35 -11.84
CA VAL A 23 18.17 -10.27 -11.01
C VAL A 23 17.32 -9.44 -10.05
N VAL A 24 16.03 -9.76 -9.98
CA VAL A 24 15.11 -9.20 -8.99
C VAL A 24 14.70 -10.32 -8.02
N ILE A 25 14.74 -10.05 -6.71
CA ILE A 25 14.34 -10.99 -5.67
C ILE A 25 13.01 -10.52 -5.10
N GLY A 26 11.97 -11.34 -5.30
CA GLY A 26 10.58 -11.05 -4.96
C GLY A 26 9.78 -10.54 -6.14
N SER A 27 8.58 -11.09 -6.31
CA SER A 27 7.61 -10.74 -7.36
C SER A 27 6.39 -10.00 -6.82
N GLY A 28 6.55 -9.26 -5.73
CA GLY A 28 5.55 -8.30 -5.28
C GLY A 28 5.44 -7.13 -6.27
N PRO A 29 4.44 -6.24 -6.12
CA PRO A 29 4.25 -5.10 -7.05
C PRO A 29 5.49 -4.23 -7.24
N ASN A 30 6.33 -4.09 -6.21
CA ASN A 30 7.57 -3.33 -6.31
C ASN A 30 8.66 -4.11 -7.07
N GLY A 31 8.81 -5.41 -6.81
CA GLY A 31 9.75 -6.26 -7.53
C GLY A 31 9.43 -6.33 -9.02
N LEU A 32 8.16 -6.57 -9.38
CA LEU A 32 7.71 -6.57 -10.77
C LEU A 32 7.88 -5.20 -11.44
N ALA A 33 7.61 -4.09 -10.74
CA ALA A 33 7.84 -2.75 -11.25
C ALA A 33 9.32 -2.47 -11.49
N ALA A 34 10.20 -2.95 -10.63
CA ALA A 34 11.65 -2.88 -10.83
C ALA A 34 12.09 -3.69 -12.07
N ALA A 35 11.59 -4.91 -12.17
CA ALA A 35 11.89 -5.81 -13.29
C ALA A 35 11.46 -5.25 -14.64
N ILE A 36 10.22 -4.74 -14.74
CA ILE A 36 9.70 -4.08 -15.95
C ILE A 36 10.57 -2.87 -16.32
N THR A 37 10.92 -2.02 -15.35
CA THR A 37 11.75 -0.83 -15.60
C THR A 37 13.13 -1.20 -16.15
N LEU A 38 13.75 -2.27 -15.65
CA LEU A 38 15.04 -2.78 -16.13
C LEU A 38 14.91 -3.43 -17.52
N ALA A 39 13.84 -4.19 -17.76
CA ALA A 39 13.60 -4.83 -19.06
C ALA A 39 13.33 -3.78 -20.16
N GLU A 40 12.55 -2.73 -19.88
CA GLU A 40 12.35 -1.59 -20.79
C GLU A 40 13.67 -0.87 -21.14
N ALA A 41 14.66 -0.93 -20.26
CA ALA A 41 16.01 -0.38 -20.51
C ALA A 41 16.97 -1.37 -21.22
N GLY A 42 16.47 -2.53 -21.66
CA GLY A 42 17.25 -3.53 -22.41
C GLY A 42 18.10 -4.47 -21.56
N CYS A 43 17.84 -4.57 -20.24
CA CYS A 43 18.48 -5.58 -19.40
C CYS A 43 17.82 -6.96 -19.60
N ALA A 44 18.63 -8.03 -19.55
CA ALA A 44 18.14 -9.40 -19.43
C ALA A 44 17.74 -9.64 -17.97
N VAL A 45 16.43 -9.68 -17.69
CA VAL A 45 15.88 -9.70 -16.34
C VAL A 45 15.38 -11.10 -15.97
N THR A 46 15.77 -11.59 -14.78
CA THR A 46 15.17 -12.76 -14.13
C THR A 46 14.63 -12.37 -12.77
N VAL A 47 13.37 -12.66 -12.50
CA VAL A 47 12.72 -12.49 -11.18
C VAL A 47 12.70 -13.84 -10.48
N HIS A 48 13.14 -13.88 -9.22
CA HIS A 48 13.01 -15.04 -8.35
C HIS A 48 11.95 -14.80 -7.29
N GLU A 49 10.93 -15.64 -7.27
CA GLU A 49 9.85 -15.65 -6.29
C GLU A 49 9.93 -16.91 -5.43
N ALA A 50 9.84 -16.74 -4.11
CA ALA A 50 9.91 -17.84 -3.17
C ALA A 50 8.66 -18.72 -3.18
N GLN A 51 7.50 -18.13 -3.46
CA GLN A 51 6.22 -18.82 -3.49
C GLN A 51 5.92 -19.42 -4.86
N ALA A 52 4.88 -20.27 -4.93
CA ALA A 52 4.44 -20.89 -6.17
C ALA A 52 3.75 -19.89 -7.13
N THR A 53 3.26 -18.76 -6.62
CA THR A 53 2.58 -17.72 -7.39
C THR A 53 3.23 -16.36 -7.17
N VAL A 54 3.19 -15.51 -8.19
CA VAL A 54 3.60 -14.10 -8.10
C VAL A 54 2.64 -13.28 -7.26
N GLY A 55 3.05 -12.07 -6.83
CA GLY A 55 2.15 -11.06 -6.29
C GLY A 55 2.47 -10.58 -4.90
N GLY A 56 3.26 -11.31 -4.09
CA GLY A 56 3.59 -10.87 -2.74
C GLY A 56 2.33 -10.55 -1.90
N GLY A 57 2.12 -9.28 -1.53
CA GLY A 57 0.93 -8.85 -0.78
C GLY A 57 -0.34 -8.68 -1.61
N THR A 58 -0.31 -8.84 -2.93
CA THR A 58 -1.49 -8.76 -3.83
C THR A 58 -1.99 -10.12 -4.29
N ARG A 59 -1.62 -11.21 -3.63
CA ARG A 59 -2.15 -12.54 -3.94
C ARG A 59 -3.61 -12.66 -3.51
N SER A 60 -4.38 -13.43 -4.31
CA SER A 60 -5.74 -13.86 -3.97
C SER A 60 -5.80 -15.38 -3.97
N GLU A 61 -6.51 -15.96 -3.02
CA GLU A 61 -6.59 -17.42 -2.81
C GLU A 61 -8.00 -17.81 -2.35
N GLU A 62 -8.41 -19.06 -2.57
CA GLU A 62 -9.60 -19.65 -1.96
C GLU A 62 -9.29 -20.04 -0.50
N LEU A 63 -9.35 -19.07 0.41
CA LEU A 63 -8.93 -19.27 1.80
C LEU A 63 -9.97 -19.93 2.69
N THR A 64 -11.24 -19.98 2.28
CA THR A 64 -12.36 -20.52 3.06
C THR A 64 -12.94 -21.77 2.42
N LEU A 65 -13.82 -21.63 1.45
CA LEU A 65 -14.49 -22.70 0.71
C LEU A 65 -14.16 -22.59 -0.78
N PRO A 66 -14.26 -23.71 -1.54
CA PRO A 66 -14.11 -23.66 -2.99
C PRO A 66 -15.05 -22.64 -3.64
N GLY A 67 -14.51 -21.85 -4.59
CA GLY A 67 -15.23 -20.80 -5.30
C GLY A 67 -15.32 -19.46 -4.53
N PHE A 68 -14.80 -19.36 -3.31
CA PHE A 68 -14.73 -18.09 -2.55
C PHE A 68 -13.32 -17.51 -2.61
N VAL A 69 -13.14 -16.47 -3.42
CA VAL A 69 -11.84 -15.82 -3.67
C VAL A 69 -11.61 -14.68 -2.69
N HIS A 70 -10.53 -14.78 -1.91
CA HIS A 70 -10.14 -13.79 -0.91
C HIS A 70 -8.77 -13.20 -1.23
N ASP A 71 -8.59 -11.91 -0.93
CA ASP A 71 -7.28 -11.27 -1.02
C ASP A 71 -6.44 -11.60 0.21
N VAL A 72 -5.26 -12.17 0.02
CA VAL A 72 -4.41 -12.66 1.13
C VAL A 72 -3.96 -11.53 2.04
N CYS A 73 -3.65 -10.34 1.50
CA CYS A 73 -3.20 -9.20 2.29
C CYS A 73 -3.86 -7.90 1.85
N SER A 74 -3.52 -7.37 0.67
CA SER A 74 -4.03 -6.09 0.18
C SER A 74 -5.33 -6.30 -0.60
N ALA A 75 -6.39 -5.57 -0.25
CA ALA A 75 -7.74 -5.77 -0.80
C ALA A 75 -8.30 -4.54 -1.54
N ILE A 76 -7.90 -3.33 -1.16
CA ILE A 76 -8.38 -2.06 -1.73
C ILE A 76 -7.17 -1.22 -2.15
N HIS A 77 -7.23 -0.60 -3.35
CA HIS A 77 -6.04 -0.10 -4.03
C HIS A 77 -6.12 1.38 -4.49
N PRO A 78 -6.39 2.35 -3.59
CA PRO A 78 -6.42 3.77 -3.97
C PRO A 78 -5.09 4.25 -4.55
N MET A 79 -3.96 3.78 -3.99
CA MET A 79 -2.62 4.10 -4.48
C MET A 79 -2.26 3.33 -5.75
N GLY A 80 -2.86 2.17 -6.02
CA GLY A 80 -2.65 1.38 -7.23
C GLY A 80 -3.14 2.13 -8.46
N ARG A 81 -4.43 2.47 -8.49
CA ARG A 81 -5.01 3.31 -9.56
C ARG A 81 -4.36 4.70 -9.62
N GLY A 82 -3.94 5.23 -8.46
CA GLY A 82 -3.21 6.48 -8.34
C GLY A 82 -1.75 6.42 -8.80
N SER A 83 -1.14 5.24 -8.93
CA SER A 83 0.28 5.11 -9.25
C SER A 83 0.64 5.68 -10.62
N PRO A 84 1.60 6.63 -10.71
CA PRO A 84 2.08 7.10 -12.00
C PRO A 84 2.75 6.00 -12.81
N PHE A 85 3.35 5.00 -12.15
CA PHE A 85 3.96 3.86 -12.82
C PHE A 85 2.89 2.95 -13.46
N PHE A 86 1.83 2.58 -12.73
CA PHE A 86 0.79 1.71 -13.27
C PHE A 86 -0.01 2.40 -14.38
N ARG A 87 -0.31 3.70 -14.22
CA ARG A 87 -0.99 4.47 -15.27
C ARG A 87 -0.18 4.55 -16.55
N ARG A 88 1.15 4.72 -16.45
CA ARG A 88 2.05 4.72 -17.63
C ARG A 88 2.05 3.39 -18.37
N LEU A 89 1.91 2.28 -17.64
CA LEU A 89 1.90 0.94 -18.25
C LEU A 89 0.56 0.59 -18.92
N GLU A 90 -0.51 1.33 -18.64
CA GLU A 90 -1.85 1.05 -19.17
C GLU A 90 -2.25 -0.42 -18.99
N LEU A 91 -2.01 -0.96 -17.77
CA LEU A 91 -2.25 -2.36 -17.47
C LEU A 91 -3.73 -2.73 -17.72
N PRO A 92 -4.00 -3.91 -18.34
CA PRO A 92 -5.36 -4.36 -18.63
C PRO A 92 -6.07 -4.87 -17.35
N ILE A 93 -6.30 -3.98 -16.40
CA ILE A 93 -6.96 -4.26 -15.14
C ILE A 93 -8.35 -3.63 -15.16
N GLU A 94 -9.36 -4.46 -15.03
CA GLU A 94 -10.73 -4.00 -14.80
C GLU A 94 -10.89 -3.60 -13.32
N TRP A 95 -11.24 -2.33 -13.09
CA TRP A 95 -11.39 -1.77 -11.76
C TRP A 95 -12.84 -1.59 -11.37
N VAL A 96 -13.22 -2.09 -10.21
CA VAL A 96 -14.46 -1.77 -9.53
C VAL A 96 -14.27 -0.54 -8.67
N GLU A 97 -15.15 0.43 -8.80
CA GLU A 97 -15.19 1.64 -7.96
C GLU A 97 -16.54 1.70 -7.25
N PRO A 98 -16.64 1.33 -5.97
CA PRO A 98 -17.86 1.46 -5.18
C PRO A 98 -18.36 2.91 -5.11
N PRO A 99 -19.68 3.15 -4.99
CA PRO A 99 -20.26 4.49 -4.89
C PRO A 99 -19.68 5.33 -3.74
N ALA A 100 -19.33 4.68 -2.62
CA ALA A 100 -18.61 5.29 -1.51
C ALA A 100 -17.27 4.58 -1.31
N ALA A 101 -16.21 5.34 -1.06
CA ALA A 101 -14.89 4.83 -0.77
C ALA A 101 -14.87 4.09 0.58
N VAL A 102 -15.48 4.70 1.61
CA VAL A 102 -15.55 4.16 2.95
C VAL A 102 -16.83 4.58 3.65
N ALA A 103 -17.38 3.67 4.46
CA ALA A 103 -18.43 3.94 5.42
C ALA A 103 -17.93 3.73 6.85
N HIS A 104 -18.46 4.49 7.78
CA HIS A 104 -18.19 4.39 9.22
C HIS A 104 -19.53 4.36 9.96
N PRO A 105 -20.01 3.17 10.38
CA PRO A 105 -21.27 3.05 11.11
C PRO A 105 -21.14 3.47 12.57
N PHE A 106 -22.28 3.87 13.16
CA PHE A 106 -22.44 4.24 14.57
C PHE A 106 -23.50 3.38 15.27
N ASP A 107 -23.46 3.36 16.60
CA ASP A 107 -24.40 2.58 17.43
C ASP A 107 -25.86 3.04 17.30
N ASP A 108 -26.09 4.27 16.86
CA ASP A 108 -27.43 4.83 16.60
C ASP A 108 -28.07 4.32 15.29
N GLY A 109 -27.40 3.42 14.56
CA GLY A 109 -27.89 2.87 13.31
C GLY A 109 -27.69 3.79 12.09
N THR A 110 -26.88 4.84 12.24
CA THR A 110 -26.48 5.71 11.12
C THR A 110 -25.04 5.42 10.67
N ALA A 111 -24.62 5.95 9.52
CA ALA A 111 -23.24 5.90 9.07
C ALA A 111 -22.78 7.25 8.52
N ALA A 112 -21.46 7.51 8.61
CA ALA A 112 -20.79 8.57 7.87
C ALA A 112 -20.05 7.94 6.67
N LEU A 113 -20.14 8.57 5.49
CA LEU A 113 -19.54 8.07 4.26
C LEU A 113 -18.56 9.08 3.66
N VAL A 114 -17.50 8.56 3.04
CA VAL A 114 -16.72 9.30 2.06
C VAL A 114 -17.17 8.86 0.68
N GLU A 115 -17.99 9.69 0.05
CA GLU A 115 -18.44 9.49 -1.32
C GLU A 115 -17.32 9.85 -2.29
N ARG A 116 -17.37 9.32 -3.52
CA ARG A 116 -16.47 9.76 -4.60
C ARG A 116 -16.62 11.26 -4.88
N ASP A 117 -17.84 11.76 -4.88
CA ASP A 117 -18.13 13.19 -4.99
C ASP A 117 -17.88 13.92 -3.66
N LEU A 118 -16.97 14.90 -3.68
CA LEU A 118 -16.65 15.74 -2.53
C LEU A 118 -17.88 16.55 -2.06
N HIS A 119 -18.77 16.96 -2.95
CA HIS A 119 -19.97 17.69 -2.56
C HIS A 119 -20.97 16.81 -1.82
N ALA A 120 -21.12 15.54 -2.20
CA ALA A 120 -21.99 14.60 -1.51
C ALA A 120 -21.47 14.35 -0.08
N THR A 121 -20.16 14.07 0.08
CA THR A 121 -19.52 13.93 1.40
C THR A 121 -19.71 15.20 2.25
N THR A 122 -19.48 16.36 1.68
CA THR A 122 -19.59 17.64 2.39
C THR A 122 -21.01 17.88 2.91
N ARG A 123 -22.04 17.59 2.10
CA ARG A 123 -23.45 17.70 2.51
C ARG A 123 -23.78 16.72 3.63
N ALA A 124 -23.35 15.46 3.51
CA ALA A 124 -23.62 14.42 4.49
C ALA A 124 -22.97 14.69 5.86
N LEU A 125 -21.85 15.40 5.89
CA LEU A 125 -21.17 15.80 7.15
C LEU A 125 -21.81 17.01 7.83
N GLY A 126 -22.83 17.62 7.23
CA GLY A 126 -23.59 18.72 7.85
C GLY A 126 -22.72 19.90 8.29
N PRO A 127 -22.70 20.26 9.60
CA PRO A 127 -21.96 21.42 10.08
C PRO A 127 -20.44 21.33 9.86
N ASP A 128 -19.87 20.13 9.76
CA ASP A 128 -18.45 19.92 9.51
C ASP A 128 -18.09 19.86 8.01
N GLY A 129 -19.09 19.87 7.14
CA GLY A 129 -18.87 19.85 5.70
C GLY A 129 -17.95 20.94 5.16
N PRO A 130 -18.13 22.23 5.55
CA PRO A 130 -17.21 23.29 5.14
C PRO A 130 -15.77 23.07 5.61
N ALA A 131 -15.58 22.57 6.84
CA ALA A 131 -14.26 22.28 7.39
C ALA A 131 -13.58 21.12 6.63
N TYR A 132 -14.33 20.05 6.36
CA TYR A 132 -13.85 18.91 5.54
C TYR A 132 -13.45 19.36 4.14
N ARG A 133 -14.31 20.16 3.48
CA ARG A 133 -14.02 20.72 2.15
C ARG A 133 -12.77 21.59 2.15
N GLY A 134 -12.59 22.42 3.19
CA GLY A 134 -11.42 23.29 3.33
C GLY A 134 -10.12 22.50 3.53
N LEU A 135 -10.17 21.38 4.24
CA LEU A 135 -9.01 20.54 4.50
C LEU A 135 -8.63 19.66 3.29
N VAL A 136 -9.61 18.99 2.68
CA VAL A 136 -9.39 17.94 1.67
C VAL A 136 -9.49 18.50 0.24
N GLY A 137 -10.41 19.41 -0.01
CA GLY A 137 -10.80 19.85 -1.36
C GLY A 137 -9.66 20.45 -2.19
N PRO A 138 -8.85 21.38 -1.70
CA PRO A 138 -7.72 21.94 -2.46
C PRO A 138 -6.71 20.88 -2.88
N LEU A 139 -6.42 19.92 -2.00
CA LEU A 139 -5.45 18.84 -2.25
C LEU A 139 -6.01 17.81 -3.24
N ALA A 140 -7.29 17.44 -3.11
CA ALA A 140 -7.95 16.51 -4.01
C ALA A 140 -8.04 17.06 -5.44
N ARG A 141 -8.39 18.34 -5.59
CA ARG A 141 -8.49 19.02 -6.90
C ARG A 141 -7.16 19.05 -7.65
N HIS A 142 -6.07 19.23 -6.93
CA HIS A 142 -4.72 19.36 -7.50
C HIS A 142 -3.85 18.12 -7.28
N PHE A 143 -4.47 16.97 -7.05
CA PHE A 143 -3.74 15.75 -6.70
C PHE A 143 -2.68 15.37 -7.74
N ASP A 144 -2.94 15.52 -9.04
CA ASP A 144 -1.98 15.21 -10.11
C ASP A 144 -0.67 15.97 -9.98
N VAL A 145 -0.74 17.22 -9.49
CA VAL A 145 0.45 18.05 -9.25
C VAL A 145 1.14 17.70 -7.94
N LEU A 146 0.39 17.23 -6.94
CA LEU A 146 0.90 16.81 -5.62
C LEU A 146 1.46 15.39 -5.63
N GLU A 147 1.00 14.53 -6.51
CA GLU A 147 1.40 13.12 -6.61
C GLU A 147 2.92 12.93 -6.69
N PRO A 148 3.71 13.70 -7.47
CA PRO A 148 5.16 13.60 -7.48
C PRO A 148 5.85 13.91 -6.15
N LEU A 149 5.19 14.64 -5.25
CA LEU A 149 5.69 14.89 -3.89
C LEU A 149 5.45 13.69 -2.96
N LEU A 150 4.40 12.89 -3.24
CA LEU A 150 3.98 11.75 -2.43
C LEU A 150 4.60 10.43 -2.95
N LEU A 151 4.54 10.21 -4.25
CA LEU A 151 4.94 8.96 -4.91
C LEU A 151 6.19 9.10 -5.79
N GLY A 152 6.79 10.27 -5.85
CA GLY A 152 7.97 10.55 -6.68
C GLY A 152 9.30 10.22 -6.01
N PRO A 153 10.41 10.65 -6.64
CA PRO A 153 11.75 10.49 -6.11
C PRO A 153 11.93 11.21 -4.76
N TYR A 154 12.75 10.62 -3.90
CA TYR A 154 13.10 11.25 -2.62
C TYR A 154 14.59 11.66 -2.62
N PRO A 155 14.92 12.92 -2.23
CA PRO A 155 13.99 14.04 -1.97
C PRO A 155 13.23 14.48 -3.21
N PRO A 156 12.04 15.09 -3.05
CA PRO A 156 11.26 15.58 -4.19
C PRO A 156 12.04 16.60 -5.00
N PRO A 157 11.96 16.55 -6.34
CA PRO A 157 12.67 17.52 -7.18
C PRO A 157 12.10 18.94 -6.98
N PRO A 158 12.96 19.99 -6.98
CA PRO A 158 12.53 21.39 -6.77
C PRO A 158 11.42 21.83 -7.73
N ARG A 159 11.45 21.34 -8.98
CA ARG A 159 10.40 21.61 -9.99
C ARG A 159 9.01 21.10 -9.56
N ALA A 160 8.93 19.95 -8.88
CA ALA A 160 7.66 19.41 -8.37
C ALA A 160 7.10 20.31 -7.26
N LEU A 161 7.96 20.77 -6.35
CA LEU A 161 7.56 21.71 -5.31
C LEU A 161 7.10 23.04 -5.89
N ALA A 162 7.82 23.60 -6.87
CA ALA A 162 7.44 24.84 -7.55
C ALA A 162 6.09 24.69 -8.29
N ALA A 163 5.85 23.56 -8.95
CA ALA A 163 4.56 23.25 -9.59
C ALA A 163 3.41 23.18 -8.55
N ALA A 164 3.64 22.53 -7.43
CA ALA A 164 2.66 22.44 -6.34
C ALA A 164 2.33 23.82 -5.76
N VAL A 165 3.33 24.67 -5.49
CA VAL A 165 3.12 26.05 -5.02
C VAL A 165 2.31 26.86 -6.03
N ARG A 166 2.58 26.71 -7.33
CA ARG A 166 1.86 27.44 -8.38
C ARG A 166 0.40 26.98 -8.51
N ALA A 167 0.14 25.68 -8.41
CA ALA A 167 -1.21 25.11 -8.63
C ALA A 167 -2.09 25.26 -7.40
N VAL A 168 -1.56 24.98 -6.21
CA VAL A 168 -2.32 24.93 -4.95
C VAL A 168 -2.28 26.28 -4.22
N GLY A 169 -1.22 27.05 -4.38
CA GLY A 169 -0.91 28.22 -3.59
C GLY A 169 -0.12 27.89 -2.32
N LEU A 170 0.78 28.81 -1.93
CA LEU A 170 1.69 28.61 -0.81
C LEU A 170 0.96 28.42 0.53
N ALA A 171 -0.11 29.18 0.77
CA ALA A 171 -0.89 29.12 2.01
C ALA A 171 -1.58 27.76 2.19
N GLU A 172 -2.25 27.28 1.13
CA GLU A 172 -2.93 25.98 1.14
C GLU A 172 -1.94 24.81 1.22
N LEU A 173 -0.84 24.90 0.48
CA LEU A 173 0.21 23.87 0.53
C LEU A 173 0.84 23.79 1.94
N ARG A 174 1.08 24.95 2.58
CA ARG A 174 1.55 25.03 3.97
C ARG A 174 0.53 24.42 4.94
N ARG A 175 -0.77 24.75 4.78
CA ARG A 175 -1.85 24.15 5.58
C ARG A 175 -1.89 22.64 5.45
N GLY A 176 -1.85 22.13 4.22
CA GLY A 176 -1.80 20.69 3.92
C GLY A 176 -0.57 20.00 4.53
N ALA A 177 0.62 20.63 4.41
CA ALA A 177 1.85 20.09 4.98
C ALA A 177 1.81 20.05 6.52
N LEU A 178 1.28 21.09 7.17
CA LEU A 178 1.11 21.10 8.63
C LEU A 178 0.11 20.04 9.09
N ALA A 179 -1.00 19.84 8.35
CA ALA A 179 -1.96 18.78 8.62
C ALA A 179 -1.34 17.37 8.39
N ALA A 180 -0.55 17.21 7.34
CA ALA A 180 0.15 15.94 7.05
C ALA A 180 1.18 15.57 8.12
N LEU A 181 1.77 16.54 8.81
CA LEU A 181 2.73 16.32 9.90
C LEU A 181 2.08 16.26 11.28
N ALA A 182 0.79 16.51 11.39
CA ALA A 182 0.07 16.50 12.66
C ALA A 182 -0.23 15.05 13.12
N ASP A 183 -0.55 14.93 14.37
CA ASP A 183 -1.26 13.76 14.90
C ASP A 183 -2.76 13.85 14.56
N ALA A 184 -3.38 12.68 14.34
CA ALA A 184 -4.75 12.62 13.84
C ALA A 184 -5.79 13.09 14.85
N ARG A 185 -5.60 12.78 16.16
CA ARG A 185 -6.51 13.21 17.22
C ARG A 185 -6.60 14.72 17.26
N SER A 186 -5.48 15.40 17.47
CA SER A 186 -5.44 16.86 17.53
C SER A 186 -5.94 17.53 16.24
N LEU A 187 -5.65 16.93 15.08
CA LEU A 187 -6.13 17.45 13.80
C LEU A 187 -7.65 17.33 13.69
N ALA A 188 -8.22 16.16 14.03
CA ALA A 188 -9.66 15.94 13.99
C ALA A 188 -10.43 16.83 14.97
N GLU A 189 -9.95 16.96 16.22
CA GLU A 189 -10.60 17.79 17.26
C GLU A 189 -10.59 19.28 16.94
N ARG A 190 -9.51 19.77 16.31
CA ARG A 190 -9.43 21.20 15.89
C ARG A 190 -10.22 21.49 14.62
N THR A 191 -10.43 20.48 13.76
CA THR A 191 -11.06 20.68 12.45
C THR A 191 -12.56 20.45 12.50
N PHE A 192 -13.02 19.44 13.27
CA PHE A 192 -14.39 18.98 13.29
C PHE A 192 -15.06 19.14 14.66
N SER A 193 -16.33 19.47 14.61
CA SER A 193 -17.17 19.67 15.80
C SER A 193 -17.97 18.44 16.20
N THR A 194 -18.33 17.57 15.21
CA THR A 194 -19.18 16.41 15.43
C THR A 194 -18.38 15.12 15.62
N THR A 195 -18.93 14.19 16.40
CA THR A 195 -18.39 12.83 16.56
C THR A 195 -18.28 12.13 15.20
N ARG A 196 -19.25 12.33 14.31
CA ARG A 196 -19.32 11.67 12.99
C ARG A 196 -18.11 12.04 12.12
N ALA A 197 -17.80 13.30 11.98
CA ALA A 197 -16.67 13.74 11.15
C ALA A 197 -15.33 13.37 11.79
N ARG A 198 -15.21 13.45 13.12
CA ARG A 198 -14.01 13.04 13.86
C ARG A 198 -13.74 11.55 13.71
N ALA A 199 -14.74 10.69 13.87
CA ALA A 199 -14.61 9.24 13.75
C ALA A 199 -14.30 8.81 12.32
N LEU A 200 -14.95 9.40 11.32
CA LEU A 200 -14.68 9.13 9.91
C LEU A 200 -13.21 9.44 9.54
N PHE A 201 -12.69 10.59 9.99
CA PHE A 201 -11.30 10.96 9.79
C PHE A 201 -10.34 10.05 10.57
N ALA A 202 -10.68 9.70 11.82
CA ALA A 202 -9.89 8.79 12.66
C ALA A 202 -9.76 7.41 12.04
N GLY A 203 -10.84 6.86 11.46
CA GLY A 203 -10.81 5.59 10.73
C GLY A 203 -9.84 5.62 9.55
N CYS A 204 -9.83 6.69 8.76
CA CYS A 204 -8.82 6.86 7.71
C CYS A 204 -7.40 6.99 8.29
N ALA A 205 -7.21 7.66 9.42
CA ALA A 205 -5.90 7.87 10.03
C ALA A 205 -5.33 6.58 10.67
N ALA A 206 -6.18 5.67 11.13
CA ALA A 206 -5.79 4.40 11.72
C ALA A 206 -5.04 3.49 10.74
N HIS A 207 -5.19 3.66 9.42
CA HIS A 207 -4.35 3.00 8.41
C HIS A 207 -2.85 3.29 8.57
N SER A 208 -2.48 4.31 9.35
CA SER A 208 -1.08 4.56 9.71
C SER A 208 -0.47 3.47 10.59
N MET A 209 -1.31 2.67 11.28
CA MET A 209 -0.91 1.73 12.33
C MET A 209 -0.08 2.41 13.43
N LEU A 210 -0.39 3.68 13.71
CA LEU A 210 0.17 4.48 14.79
C LEU A 210 -0.94 4.86 15.77
N PRO A 211 -0.64 5.04 17.05
CA PRO A 211 -1.55 5.76 17.94
C PRO A 211 -1.97 7.09 17.31
N LEU A 212 -3.25 7.43 17.38
CA LEU A 212 -3.78 8.63 16.72
C LEU A 212 -3.19 9.93 17.29
N GLU A 213 -2.57 9.88 18.46
CA GLU A 213 -1.81 10.96 19.12
C GLU A 213 -0.36 11.06 18.62
N ARG A 214 0.09 10.13 17.77
CA ARG A 214 1.46 10.14 17.24
C ARG A 214 1.52 10.73 15.84
N ARG A 215 2.47 11.63 15.65
CA ARG A 215 2.81 12.17 14.33
C ARG A 215 3.50 11.10 13.48
N PRO A 216 3.18 11.01 12.18
CA PRO A 216 2.29 11.83 11.38
C PRO A 216 0.95 11.12 11.06
N SER A 217 0.26 10.53 12.03
CA SER A 217 -0.99 9.77 11.79
C SER A 217 -2.05 10.60 11.03
N GLY A 218 -2.12 11.91 11.29
CA GLY A 218 -3.00 12.83 10.57
C GLY A 218 -2.72 12.90 9.07
N GLY A 219 -1.45 12.73 8.67
CA GLY A 219 -1.06 12.69 7.26
C GLY A 219 -1.64 11.50 6.51
N PHE A 220 -1.74 10.34 7.16
CA PHE A 220 -2.36 9.15 6.57
C PHE A 220 -3.87 9.36 6.39
N GLY A 221 -4.55 9.88 7.41
CA GLY A 221 -5.97 10.23 7.31
C GLY A 221 -6.25 11.23 6.18
N LEU A 222 -5.44 12.28 6.09
CA LEU A 222 -5.56 13.29 5.04
C LEU A 222 -5.29 12.70 3.65
N MET A 223 -4.22 11.91 3.50
CA MET A 223 -3.87 11.27 2.22
C MET A 223 -4.99 10.36 1.72
N LEU A 224 -5.55 9.50 2.58
CA LEU A 224 -6.62 8.59 2.21
C LEU A 224 -7.93 9.32 1.89
N ALA A 225 -8.28 10.36 2.64
CA ALA A 225 -9.43 11.22 2.33
C ALA A 225 -9.25 11.93 0.98
N VAL A 226 -8.06 12.46 0.70
CA VAL A 226 -7.72 13.09 -0.60
C VAL A 226 -7.80 12.07 -1.73
N LEU A 227 -7.23 10.89 -1.56
CA LEU A 227 -7.26 9.81 -2.56
C LEU A 227 -8.69 9.35 -2.85
N ALA A 228 -9.58 9.28 -1.84
CA ALA A 228 -10.98 8.91 -2.03
C ALA A 228 -11.68 9.81 -3.06
N HIS A 229 -11.41 11.12 -3.02
CA HIS A 229 -12.00 12.07 -3.98
C HIS A 229 -11.20 12.18 -5.29
N ALA A 230 -9.87 12.07 -5.23
CA ALA A 230 -9.03 12.22 -6.41
C ALA A 230 -8.97 10.97 -7.29
N ARG A 231 -8.98 9.77 -6.69
CA ARG A 231 -8.76 8.47 -7.38
C ARG A 231 -9.82 7.40 -7.08
N GLY A 232 -10.64 7.59 -6.03
CA GLY A 232 -11.50 6.55 -5.47
C GLY A 232 -10.73 5.54 -4.62
N TRP A 233 -11.46 4.56 -4.09
CA TRP A 233 -10.91 3.39 -3.43
C TRP A 233 -11.31 2.12 -4.22
N PRO A 234 -10.75 1.94 -5.42
CA PRO A 234 -11.08 0.81 -6.28
C PRO A 234 -10.39 -0.47 -5.84
N PHE A 235 -10.90 -1.57 -6.36
CA PHE A 235 -10.26 -2.88 -6.33
C PHE A 235 -10.45 -3.59 -7.69
N PRO A 236 -9.56 -4.54 -8.07
CA PRO A 236 -9.68 -5.23 -9.35
C PRO A 236 -10.77 -6.29 -9.32
N VAL A 237 -11.47 -6.47 -10.44
CA VAL A 237 -12.39 -7.60 -10.64
C VAL A 237 -11.61 -8.92 -10.52
N GLY A 238 -12.16 -9.87 -9.79
CA GLY A 238 -11.57 -11.20 -9.57
C GLY A 238 -10.43 -11.26 -8.55
N GLY A 239 -10.07 -10.14 -7.90
CA GLY A 239 -9.10 -10.14 -6.81
C GLY A 239 -7.83 -9.35 -7.08
N ALA A 240 -7.10 -9.04 -6.02
CA ALA A 240 -5.86 -8.27 -6.06
C ALA A 240 -4.76 -8.94 -6.89
N GLN A 241 -4.82 -10.28 -7.05
CA GLN A 241 -3.92 -11.07 -7.90
C GLN A 241 -3.84 -10.52 -9.33
N ARG A 242 -4.94 -9.97 -9.86
CA ARG A 242 -4.99 -9.40 -11.22
C ARG A 242 -3.96 -8.27 -11.44
N ILE A 243 -3.59 -7.56 -10.39
CA ILE A 243 -2.51 -6.55 -10.47
C ILE A 243 -1.16 -7.22 -10.72
N ALA A 244 -0.88 -8.28 -9.99
CA ALA A 244 0.38 -9.01 -10.14
C ALA A 244 0.46 -9.73 -11.47
N ASP A 245 -0.64 -10.35 -11.90
CA ASP A 245 -0.72 -11.05 -13.19
C ASP A 245 -0.45 -10.09 -14.35
N ALA A 246 -1.13 -8.94 -14.38
CA ALA A 246 -0.92 -7.94 -15.43
C ALA A 246 0.53 -7.39 -15.47
N LEU A 247 1.15 -7.21 -14.30
CA LEU A 247 2.57 -6.82 -14.22
C LEU A 247 3.49 -7.96 -14.71
N ALA A 248 3.21 -9.19 -14.34
CA ALA A 248 4.00 -10.35 -14.76
C ALA A 248 3.89 -10.58 -16.27
N GLU A 249 2.69 -10.52 -16.82
CA GLU A 249 2.45 -10.60 -18.28
C GLU A 249 3.22 -9.50 -19.03
N ARG A 250 3.20 -8.26 -18.51
CA ARG A 250 3.98 -7.15 -19.09
C ARG A 250 5.47 -7.42 -19.07
N LEU A 251 6.01 -7.98 -17.98
CA LEU A 251 7.43 -8.33 -17.89
C LEU A 251 7.80 -9.42 -18.88
N VAL A 252 6.98 -10.48 -18.99
CA VAL A 252 7.21 -11.57 -19.95
C VAL A 252 7.15 -11.06 -21.40
N ALA A 253 6.21 -10.17 -21.73
CA ALA A 253 6.11 -9.54 -23.02
C ALA A 253 7.37 -8.68 -23.39
N LEU A 254 8.11 -8.21 -22.38
CA LEU A 254 9.40 -7.54 -22.55
C LEU A 254 10.61 -8.51 -22.61
N GLY A 255 10.38 -9.83 -22.60
CA GLY A 255 11.42 -10.85 -22.60
C GLY A 255 12.02 -11.15 -21.21
N GLY A 256 11.40 -10.68 -20.12
CA GLY A 256 11.82 -11.03 -18.77
C GLY A 256 11.36 -12.44 -18.37
N GLU A 257 12.11 -13.09 -17.49
CA GLU A 257 11.85 -14.41 -16.95
C GLU A 257 11.39 -14.31 -15.49
N ILE A 258 10.38 -15.12 -15.13
CA ILE A 258 9.92 -15.25 -13.74
C ILE A 258 10.07 -16.72 -13.31
N ARG A 259 10.76 -16.93 -12.18
CA ARG A 259 10.98 -18.24 -11.57
C ARG A 259 10.29 -18.25 -10.21
N THR A 260 9.15 -18.91 -10.13
CA THR A 260 8.44 -19.20 -8.89
C THR A 260 9.05 -20.40 -8.15
N SER A 261 8.68 -20.62 -6.88
CA SER A 261 9.29 -21.65 -6.01
C SER A 261 10.82 -21.60 -6.00
N SER A 262 11.39 -20.40 -6.14
CA SER A 262 12.81 -20.13 -6.35
C SER A 262 13.36 -19.21 -5.24
N ALA A 263 13.22 -19.66 -3.98
CA ALA A 263 13.74 -18.92 -2.83
C ALA A 263 15.26 -18.77 -2.92
N GLN A 264 15.75 -17.54 -2.70
CA GLN A 264 17.18 -17.27 -2.68
C GLN A 264 17.74 -17.41 -1.27
N GLU A 265 18.88 -18.10 -1.15
CA GLU A 265 19.60 -18.30 0.10
C GLU A 265 20.79 -17.33 0.27
N GLU A 266 21.21 -16.70 -0.82
CA GLU A 266 22.27 -15.67 -0.84
C GLU A 266 22.01 -14.66 -1.97
N LEU A 267 22.73 -13.54 -1.96
CA LEU A 267 22.66 -12.55 -3.03
C LEU A 267 23.21 -13.15 -4.33
N PRO A 268 22.42 -13.21 -5.42
CA PRO A 268 22.85 -13.79 -6.69
C PRO A 268 23.95 -12.95 -7.35
N ARG A 269 24.71 -13.58 -8.24
CA ARG A 269 25.71 -12.90 -9.06
C ARG A 269 25.10 -12.38 -10.36
N ALA A 270 24.97 -11.06 -10.48
CA ALA A 270 24.49 -10.37 -11.67
C ALA A 270 25.11 -8.97 -11.74
N ASP A 271 24.94 -8.28 -12.87
CA ASP A 271 25.38 -6.89 -13.00
C ASP A 271 24.54 -5.97 -12.10
N LEU A 272 23.24 -6.29 -11.98
CA LEU A 272 22.29 -5.65 -11.06
C LEU A 272 21.52 -6.69 -10.27
N VAL A 273 21.34 -6.43 -8.97
CA VAL A 273 20.45 -7.18 -8.06
C VAL A 273 19.53 -6.20 -7.37
N LEU A 274 18.22 -6.31 -7.58
CA LEU A 274 17.22 -5.51 -6.92
C LEU A 274 16.42 -6.40 -5.95
N ALA A 275 16.44 -6.06 -4.66
CA ALA A 275 15.83 -6.85 -3.61
C ALA A 275 14.51 -6.20 -3.14
N ASP A 276 13.38 -6.82 -3.51
CA ASP A 276 12.04 -6.48 -2.96
C ASP A 276 11.86 -7.17 -1.61
N LEU A 277 12.74 -6.85 -0.68
CA LEU A 277 12.87 -7.48 0.63
C LEU A 277 12.90 -6.41 1.74
N VAL A 278 12.37 -6.76 2.91
CA VAL A 278 12.60 -5.94 4.12
C VAL A 278 14.07 -6.03 4.57
N PRO A 279 14.56 -5.05 5.36
CA PRO A 279 15.95 -5.00 5.83
C PRO A 279 16.44 -6.30 6.47
N ARG A 280 15.59 -6.99 7.25
CA ARG A 280 15.92 -8.27 7.90
C ARG A 280 16.25 -9.36 6.88
N GLU A 281 15.45 -9.52 5.85
CA GLU A 281 15.66 -10.53 4.81
C GLU A 281 16.86 -10.18 3.90
N LEU A 282 17.08 -8.89 3.62
CA LEU A 282 18.28 -8.46 2.92
C LEU A 282 19.56 -8.79 3.69
N LEU A 283 19.57 -8.58 5.03
CA LEU A 283 20.69 -8.97 5.89
C LEU A 283 20.93 -10.48 5.87
N ARG A 284 19.86 -11.29 5.87
CA ARG A 284 19.96 -12.75 5.78
C ARG A 284 20.66 -13.19 4.50
N LEU A 285 20.28 -12.61 3.35
CA LEU A 285 20.91 -12.94 2.06
C LEU A 285 22.32 -12.40 1.90
N ALA A 286 22.64 -11.29 2.54
CA ALA A 286 23.96 -10.67 2.44
C ALA A 286 25.04 -11.44 3.23
N ARG A 287 24.68 -12.24 4.22
CA ARG A 287 25.58 -13.12 5.00
C ARG A 287 26.84 -12.41 5.50
N GLY A 288 26.68 -11.22 6.11
CA GLY A 288 27.79 -10.44 6.65
C GLY A 288 28.65 -9.71 5.58
N ARG A 289 28.21 -9.64 4.34
CA ARG A 289 28.93 -8.92 3.26
C ARG A 289 28.80 -7.40 3.34
N PHE A 290 27.91 -6.89 4.18
CA PHE A 290 27.79 -5.45 4.40
C PHE A 290 28.78 -4.94 5.44
N PRO A 291 29.25 -3.69 5.34
CA PRO A 291 29.99 -3.05 6.42
C PRO A 291 29.17 -3.01 7.72
N ALA A 292 29.82 -3.23 8.85
CA ALA A 292 29.16 -3.34 10.17
C ALA A 292 28.23 -2.15 10.49
N ARG A 293 28.63 -0.93 10.11
CA ARG A 293 27.79 0.27 10.30
C ARG A 293 26.46 0.19 9.53
N TYR A 294 26.48 -0.34 8.33
CA TYR A 294 25.26 -0.48 7.52
C TYR A 294 24.37 -1.60 8.05
N GLU A 295 24.97 -2.75 8.41
CA GLU A 295 24.21 -3.83 9.07
C GLU A 295 23.54 -3.36 10.35
N GLN A 296 24.26 -2.61 11.20
CA GLN A 296 23.68 -2.07 12.42
C GLN A 296 22.53 -1.10 12.14
N ALA A 297 22.62 -0.29 11.09
CA ALA A 297 21.54 0.60 10.67
C ALA A 297 20.30 -0.19 10.23
N LEU A 298 20.47 -1.26 9.44
CA LEU A 298 19.37 -2.14 9.02
C LEU A 298 18.77 -2.92 10.20
N ARG A 299 19.57 -3.39 11.18
CA ARG A 299 19.09 -4.06 12.41
C ARG A 299 18.25 -3.14 13.30
N ARG A 300 18.46 -1.82 13.22
CA ARG A 300 17.67 -0.81 13.95
C ARG A 300 16.36 -0.45 13.27
N TYR A 301 16.11 -0.98 12.08
CA TYR A 301 14.85 -0.78 11.38
C TYR A 301 13.70 -1.39 12.17
N ARG A 302 12.63 -0.63 12.43
CA ARG A 302 11.52 -1.06 13.26
C ARG A 302 10.32 -1.42 12.41
N HIS A 303 9.66 -2.49 12.81
CA HIS A 303 8.35 -2.86 12.28
C HIS A 303 7.24 -2.26 13.16
N GLY A 304 6.09 -1.98 12.55
CA GLY A 304 4.90 -1.49 13.22
C GLY A 304 4.10 -2.61 13.88
N PRO A 305 2.92 -2.32 14.43
CA PRO A 305 1.95 -3.33 14.83
C PRO A 305 1.71 -4.34 13.71
N GLY A 306 1.27 -5.54 14.08
CA GLY A 306 0.85 -6.57 13.14
C GLY A 306 -0.63 -6.44 12.79
N ALA A 307 -1.04 -7.10 11.72
CA ALA A 307 -2.43 -7.33 11.39
C ALA A 307 -2.85 -8.74 11.82
N PHE A 308 -4.01 -8.87 12.45
CA PHE A 308 -4.74 -10.12 12.57
C PHE A 308 -5.90 -10.07 11.59
N LYS A 309 -5.92 -10.97 10.62
CA LYS A 309 -6.82 -10.93 9.47
C LYS A 309 -7.84 -12.06 9.54
N LEU A 310 -9.08 -11.75 9.15
CA LEU A 310 -10.15 -12.72 8.94
C LEU A 310 -10.71 -12.62 7.52
N ASP A 311 -11.06 -13.79 6.96
CA ASP A 311 -11.84 -13.93 5.74
C ASP A 311 -13.07 -14.79 6.05
N TRP A 312 -14.21 -14.43 5.46
CA TRP A 312 -15.45 -15.19 5.61
C TRP A 312 -16.07 -15.53 4.25
N ALA A 313 -16.51 -16.77 4.10
CA ALA A 313 -17.55 -17.18 3.16
C ALA A 313 -18.89 -16.94 3.84
N LEU A 314 -19.81 -16.20 3.21
CA LEU A 314 -21.08 -15.79 3.77
C LEU A 314 -22.25 -16.33 2.94
N ALA A 315 -23.34 -16.67 3.63
CA ALA A 315 -24.60 -17.13 3.02
C ALA A 315 -25.36 -16.01 2.32
N GLY A 316 -25.07 -14.74 2.64
CA GLY A 316 -25.72 -13.54 2.09
C GLY A 316 -24.90 -12.28 2.39
N PRO A 317 -25.37 -11.10 1.98
CA PRO A 317 -24.70 -9.84 2.25
C PRO A 317 -24.75 -9.51 3.76
N ILE A 318 -23.77 -8.72 4.23
CA ILE A 318 -23.70 -8.28 5.63
C ILE A 318 -24.94 -7.44 5.97
N PRO A 319 -25.69 -7.77 7.05
CA PRO A 319 -26.97 -7.15 7.39
C PRO A 319 -26.78 -5.85 8.19
N TRP A 320 -26.21 -4.84 7.57
CA TRP A 320 -25.89 -3.56 8.20
C TRP A 320 -27.12 -2.91 8.83
N ARG A 321 -27.01 -2.47 10.11
CA ARG A 321 -28.05 -1.63 10.75
C ARG A 321 -28.18 -0.28 10.03
N ALA A 322 -27.06 0.29 9.54
CA ALA A 322 -27.01 1.44 8.67
C ALA A 322 -26.92 0.97 7.19
N PRO A 323 -28.03 0.98 6.43
CA PRO A 323 -28.03 0.40 5.08
C PRO A 323 -27.09 1.11 4.10
N GLU A 324 -26.68 2.35 4.40
CA GLU A 324 -25.71 3.11 3.62
C GLU A 324 -24.33 2.41 3.58
N CYS A 325 -24.00 1.57 4.56
CA CYS A 325 -22.74 0.80 4.56
C CYS A 325 -22.64 -0.13 3.36
N ALA A 326 -23.74 -0.61 2.82
CA ALA A 326 -23.75 -1.44 1.61
C ALA A 326 -23.32 -0.70 0.33
N ARG A 327 -23.19 0.63 0.37
CA ARG A 327 -22.71 1.44 -0.75
C ARG A 327 -21.18 1.57 -0.79
N ALA A 328 -20.50 1.15 0.27
CA ALA A 328 -19.05 1.29 0.40
C ALA A 328 -18.33 -0.04 0.19
N GLY A 329 -17.20 -0.01 -0.53
CA GLY A 329 -16.31 -1.15 -0.64
C GLY A 329 -15.58 -1.46 0.67
N THR A 330 -15.33 -0.43 1.47
CA THR A 330 -14.66 -0.53 2.77
C THR A 330 -15.56 -0.01 3.89
N VAL A 331 -15.59 -0.69 5.03
CA VAL A 331 -16.30 -0.25 6.23
C VAL A 331 -15.33 -0.22 7.41
N HIS A 332 -15.25 0.92 8.10
CA HIS A 332 -14.44 1.11 9.30
C HIS A 332 -15.30 0.91 10.55
N LEU A 333 -15.05 -0.14 11.31
CA LEU A 333 -15.78 -0.47 12.53
C LEU A 333 -14.97 -0.06 13.76
N GLY A 334 -15.35 1.03 14.40
CA GLY A 334 -14.57 1.56 15.52
C GLY A 334 -15.35 2.50 16.42
N GLY A 335 -16.62 2.80 16.08
CA GLY A 335 -17.44 3.72 16.87
C GLY A 335 -16.88 5.15 16.87
N THR A 336 -16.45 5.65 18.03
CA THR A 336 -15.95 7.02 18.16
C THR A 336 -14.44 7.16 17.90
N LEU A 337 -13.97 8.40 17.73
CA LEU A 337 -12.53 8.69 17.68
C LEU A 337 -11.79 8.12 18.91
N ASP A 338 -12.39 8.22 20.09
CA ASP A 338 -11.77 7.74 21.34
C ASP A 338 -11.62 6.22 21.35
N GLU A 339 -12.63 5.47 20.87
CA GLU A 339 -12.56 4.02 20.75
C GLU A 339 -11.48 3.59 19.75
N ILE A 340 -11.42 4.24 18.59
CA ILE A 340 -10.39 3.97 17.57
C ILE A 340 -9.01 4.26 18.15
N SER A 341 -8.84 5.41 18.80
CA SER A 341 -7.56 5.79 19.39
C SER A 341 -7.11 4.81 20.49
N ALA A 342 -8.02 4.36 21.33
CA ALA A 342 -7.70 3.37 22.35
C ALA A 342 -7.23 2.04 21.74
N SER A 343 -7.90 1.58 20.68
CA SER A 343 -7.51 0.37 19.94
C SER A 343 -6.10 0.48 19.34
N GLU A 344 -5.80 1.59 18.66
CA GLU A 344 -4.48 1.81 18.06
C GLU A 344 -3.38 1.95 19.13
N TRP A 345 -3.70 2.58 20.25
CA TRP A 345 -2.78 2.69 21.38
C TRP A 345 -2.47 1.33 22.00
N ASP A 346 -3.47 0.45 22.15
CA ASP A 346 -3.28 -0.90 22.68
C ASP A 346 -2.34 -1.71 21.80
N ALA A 347 -2.59 -1.79 20.50
CA ALA A 347 -1.75 -2.50 19.55
C ALA A 347 -0.30 -2.01 19.56
N TRP A 348 -0.10 -0.69 19.63
CA TRP A 348 1.22 -0.07 19.70
C TRP A 348 1.94 -0.36 21.03
N SER A 349 1.18 -0.44 22.13
CA SER A 349 1.70 -0.60 23.49
C SER A 349 1.92 -2.07 23.89
N GLY A 350 1.72 -3.02 22.96
CA GLY A 350 1.93 -4.44 23.21
C GLY A 350 0.72 -5.14 23.81
N ARG A 351 -0.48 -4.58 23.66
CA ARG A 351 -1.76 -5.17 24.12
C ARG A 351 -2.70 -5.36 22.94
N THR A 352 -3.57 -6.35 23.03
CA THR A 352 -4.72 -6.51 22.13
C THR A 352 -5.93 -5.77 22.68
N SER A 353 -6.73 -5.19 21.81
CA SER A 353 -7.96 -4.51 22.23
C SER A 353 -9.12 -5.48 22.28
N ALA A 354 -9.90 -5.45 23.35
CA ALA A 354 -11.17 -6.21 23.45
C ALA A 354 -12.25 -5.68 22.48
N ARG A 355 -12.14 -4.41 22.06
CA ARG A 355 -13.01 -3.78 21.06
C ARG A 355 -12.13 -3.14 19.96
N PRO A 356 -11.54 -3.99 19.08
CA PRO A 356 -10.58 -3.50 18.10
C PRO A 356 -11.24 -2.59 17.07
N PHE A 357 -10.48 -1.62 16.57
CA PHE A 357 -10.79 -0.99 15.31
C PHE A 357 -10.61 -2.01 14.19
N VAL A 358 -11.66 -2.21 13.38
CA VAL A 358 -11.67 -3.22 12.30
C VAL A 358 -11.84 -2.53 10.96
N LEU A 359 -10.94 -2.84 10.03
CA LEU A 359 -11.08 -2.50 8.63
C LEU A 359 -11.72 -3.70 7.92
N LEU A 360 -12.89 -3.48 7.31
CA LEU A 360 -13.64 -4.53 6.63
C LEU A 360 -13.82 -4.16 5.15
N ALA A 361 -13.69 -5.13 4.26
CA ALA A 361 -14.03 -5.00 2.85
C ALA A 361 -15.07 -6.04 2.43
N GLN A 362 -16.03 -5.63 1.60
CA GLN A 362 -17.17 -6.43 1.15
C GLN A 362 -17.25 -6.44 -0.39
N HIS A 363 -16.25 -7.06 -1.01
CA HIS A 363 -16.02 -6.99 -2.46
C HIS A 363 -17.19 -7.51 -3.29
N THR A 364 -17.83 -8.60 -2.86
CA THR A 364 -18.88 -9.29 -3.63
C THR A 364 -20.18 -8.49 -3.79
N LEU A 365 -20.36 -7.40 -3.07
CA LEU A 365 -21.45 -6.46 -3.37
C LEU A 365 -21.26 -5.76 -4.73
N PHE A 366 -20.04 -5.71 -5.25
CA PHE A 366 -19.68 -4.98 -6.46
C PHE A 366 -18.94 -5.86 -7.48
N ASP A 367 -18.41 -7.01 -7.04
CA ASP A 367 -17.71 -8.00 -7.86
C ASP A 367 -18.23 -9.41 -7.53
N PRO A 368 -19.33 -9.84 -8.17
CA PRO A 368 -19.94 -11.14 -7.88
C PRO A 368 -19.06 -12.33 -8.32
N THR A 369 -17.99 -12.10 -9.07
CA THR A 369 -17.11 -13.18 -9.56
C THR A 369 -16.32 -13.86 -8.45
N ARG A 370 -16.28 -13.27 -7.24
CA ARG A 370 -15.49 -13.77 -6.09
C ARG A 370 -16.21 -14.78 -5.21
N ALA A 371 -17.47 -15.10 -5.48
CA ALA A 371 -18.24 -16.11 -4.74
C ALA A 371 -19.26 -16.79 -5.63
N PRO A 372 -19.75 -17.98 -5.27
CA PRO A 372 -20.88 -18.61 -5.93
C PRO A 372 -22.14 -17.72 -5.90
N GLU A 373 -23.05 -17.93 -6.85
CA GLU A 373 -24.27 -17.13 -6.96
C GLU A 373 -25.06 -17.07 -5.64
N GLY A 374 -25.47 -15.87 -5.25
CA GLY A 374 -26.18 -15.58 -3.99
C GLY A 374 -25.32 -15.71 -2.73
N LYS A 375 -24.02 -15.96 -2.86
CA LYS A 375 -23.06 -16.00 -1.74
C LYS A 375 -22.15 -14.78 -1.77
N HIS A 376 -21.49 -14.53 -0.63
CA HIS A 376 -20.65 -13.35 -0.46
C HIS A 376 -19.31 -13.69 0.20
N THR A 377 -18.32 -12.86 -0.03
CA THR A 377 -17.08 -12.84 0.74
C THR A 377 -17.03 -11.56 1.57
N ALA A 378 -16.40 -11.66 2.75
CA ALA A 378 -15.92 -10.50 3.48
C ALA A 378 -14.46 -10.74 3.89
N TRP A 379 -13.72 -9.65 3.99
CA TRP A 379 -12.32 -9.60 4.39
C TRP A 379 -12.18 -8.52 5.46
N ALA A 380 -11.49 -8.83 6.55
CA ALA A 380 -11.25 -7.84 7.58
C ALA A 380 -9.92 -8.05 8.28
N TYR A 381 -9.44 -7.01 8.96
CA TYR A 381 -8.34 -7.12 9.91
C TYR A 381 -8.46 -6.07 11.02
N CYS A 382 -7.83 -6.37 12.14
CA CYS A 382 -7.55 -5.40 13.18
C CYS A 382 -6.04 -5.30 13.43
N HIS A 383 -5.62 -4.24 14.11
CA HIS A 383 -4.24 -4.08 14.53
C HIS A 383 -3.99 -4.79 15.86
N VAL A 384 -2.86 -5.50 15.94
CA VAL A 384 -2.39 -6.23 17.11
C VAL A 384 -0.91 -5.91 17.36
N PRO A 385 -0.35 -6.20 18.54
CA PRO A 385 1.10 -6.09 18.74
C PRO A 385 1.88 -6.87 17.69
N ASN A 386 3.02 -6.32 17.25
CA ASN A 386 3.89 -7.01 16.29
C ASN A 386 4.24 -8.41 16.79
N GLY A 387 3.96 -9.44 15.98
CA GLY A 387 4.18 -10.83 16.32
C GLY A 387 3.21 -11.42 17.34
N SER A 388 2.08 -10.77 17.63
CA SER A 388 1.05 -11.32 18.53
C SER A 388 0.59 -12.70 18.08
N ALA A 389 0.41 -13.60 19.04
CA ALA A 389 -0.17 -14.93 18.84
C ALA A 389 -1.64 -15.02 19.31
N GLU A 390 -2.20 -13.91 19.78
CA GLU A 390 -3.57 -13.86 20.31
C GLU A 390 -4.58 -13.97 19.17
N ASP A 391 -5.60 -14.80 19.39
CA ASP A 391 -6.72 -14.99 18.46
C ASP A 391 -7.74 -13.86 18.64
N MET A 392 -7.91 -13.06 17.59
CA MET A 392 -8.83 -11.92 17.58
C MET A 392 -10.16 -12.24 16.89
N THR A 393 -10.43 -13.49 16.54
CA THR A 393 -11.62 -13.89 15.78
C THR A 393 -12.89 -13.41 16.43
N ASP A 394 -13.11 -13.75 17.70
CA ASP A 394 -14.32 -13.37 18.43
C ASP A 394 -14.46 -11.86 18.62
N ALA A 395 -13.34 -11.16 18.86
CA ALA A 395 -13.34 -9.71 19.05
C ALA A 395 -13.69 -8.97 17.75
N ILE A 396 -13.16 -9.41 16.60
CA ILE A 396 -13.50 -8.86 15.28
C ILE A 396 -14.96 -9.16 14.95
N GLU A 397 -15.42 -10.40 15.11
CA GLU A 397 -16.82 -10.78 14.83
C GLU A 397 -17.80 -10.03 15.74
N ALA A 398 -17.43 -9.80 16.99
CA ALA A 398 -18.27 -9.00 17.92
C ALA A 398 -18.39 -7.53 17.46
N GLN A 399 -17.33 -6.96 16.88
CA GLN A 399 -17.41 -5.62 16.28
C GLN A 399 -18.27 -5.60 15.01
N VAL A 400 -18.21 -6.63 14.17
CA VAL A 400 -19.11 -6.72 13.01
C VAL A 400 -20.56 -6.87 13.47
N GLU A 401 -20.84 -7.77 14.41
CA GLU A 401 -22.16 -8.02 14.97
C GLU A 401 -22.78 -6.78 15.64
N ARG A 402 -21.95 -5.93 16.29
CA ARG A 402 -22.38 -4.66 16.88
C ARG A 402 -23.08 -3.74 15.86
N PHE A 403 -22.55 -3.67 14.64
CA PHE A 403 -23.08 -2.79 13.60
C PHE A 403 -23.94 -3.51 12.55
N ALA A 404 -23.89 -4.84 12.54
CA ALA A 404 -24.63 -5.70 11.61
C ALA A 404 -25.18 -6.94 12.36
N PRO A 405 -26.22 -6.78 13.20
CA PRO A 405 -26.80 -7.88 13.95
C PRO A 405 -27.27 -9.02 13.03
N GLY A 406 -26.94 -10.27 13.41
CA GLY A 406 -27.19 -11.46 12.60
C GLY A 406 -26.04 -11.81 11.64
N PHE A 407 -24.94 -11.09 11.65
CA PHE A 407 -23.78 -11.39 10.81
C PHE A 407 -23.24 -12.80 11.04
N ARG A 408 -23.10 -13.22 12.32
CA ARG A 408 -22.56 -14.53 12.69
C ARG A 408 -23.36 -15.70 12.12
N GLU A 409 -24.66 -15.52 11.95
CA GLU A 409 -25.57 -16.54 11.39
C GLU A 409 -25.34 -16.74 9.87
N LEU A 410 -24.74 -15.76 9.19
CA LEU A 410 -24.41 -15.83 7.77
C LEU A 410 -23.08 -16.52 7.51
N VAL A 411 -22.23 -16.74 8.51
CA VAL A 411 -20.88 -17.28 8.33
C VAL A 411 -20.95 -18.77 7.99
N LEU A 412 -20.59 -19.11 6.74
CA LEU A 412 -20.46 -20.50 6.27
C LEU A 412 -19.11 -21.10 6.64
N ALA A 413 -18.04 -20.33 6.49
CA ALA A 413 -16.68 -20.69 6.86
C ALA A 413 -15.84 -19.43 7.10
N ARG A 414 -14.75 -19.59 7.84
CA ARG A 414 -13.78 -18.53 8.11
C ARG A 414 -12.35 -19.01 7.97
N SER A 415 -11.44 -18.11 7.67
CA SER A 415 -10.00 -18.31 7.68
C SER A 415 -9.34 -17.19 8.47
N ALA A 416 -8.55 -17.54 9.48
CA ALA A 416 -7.82 -16.59 10.31
C ALA A 416 -6.33 -16.60 9.95
N LEU A 417 -5.75 -15.43 9.73
CA LEU A 417 -4.33 -15.26 9.49
C LEU A 417 -3.74 -14.35 10.60
N ALA A 418 -3.24 -14.99 11.65
CA ALA A 418 -2.46 -14.32 12.69
C ALA A 418 -1.12 -13.78 12.12
N PRO A 419 -0.44 -12.85 12.80
CA PRO A 419 0.84 -12.29 12.36
C PRO A 419 1.87 -13.30 11.88
N ALA A 420 2.03 -14.42 12.58
CA ALA A 420 2.96 -15.48 12.21
C ALA A 420 2.61 -16.17 10.88
N LEU A 421 1.32 -16.38 10.61
CA LEU A 421 0.85 -16.97 9.35
C LEU A 421 0.98 -15.99 8.18
N LEU A 422 0.73 -14.70 8.40
CA LEU A 422 1.00 -13.66 7.40
C LEU A 422 2.48 -13.61 7.04
N GLU A 423 3.38 -13.66 8.04
CA GLU A 423 4.82 -13.70 7.83
C GLU A 423 5.27 -14.99 7.12
N ALA A 424 4.69 -16.14 7.45
CA ALA A 424 4.97 -17.41 6.76
C ALA A 424 4.57 -17.37 5.27
N LYS A 425 3.44 -16.73 4.94
CA LYS A 425 3.00 -16.50 3.56
C LYS A 425 3.86 -15.47 2.83
N ASN A 426 4.41 -14.49 3.54
CA ASN A 426 5.29 -13.47 2.97
C ASN A 426 6.27 -12.94 4.03
N ARG A 427 7.53 -13.32 3.96
CA ARG A 427 8.59 -12.96 4.91
C ARG A 427 8.83 -11.44 5.04
N ASN A 428 8.31 -10.64 4.12
CA ASN A 428 8.33 -9.18 4.23
C ASN A 428 7.31 -8.64 5.25
N LEU A 429 6.32 -9.43 5.67
CA LEU A 429 5.31 -9.06 6.66
C LEU A 429 5.77 -9.42 8.07
N VAL A 430 6.88 -8.84 8.50
CA VAL A 430 7.56 -9.17 9.78
C VAL A 430 6.65 -8.92 10.98
N GLY A 431 6.30 -10.01 11.68
CA GLY A 431 5.36 -9.95 12.80
C GLY A 431 3.98 -9.45 12.41
N GLY A 432 3.59 -9.61 11.14
CA GLY A 432 2.31 -9.15 10.60
C GLY A 432 2.29 -7.67 10.16
N ASP A 433 3.43 -6.97 10.18
CA ASP A 433 3.51 -5.57 9.70
C ASP A 433 3.30 -5.51 8.18
N VAL A 434 2.13 -5.01 7.76
CA VAL A 434 1.74 -4.88 6.35
C VAL A 434 2.26 -3.61 5.66
N ASN A 435 2.88 -2.69 6.42
CA ASN A 435 3.41 -1.42 5.90
C ASN A 435 4.89 -1.48 5.48
N GLY A 436 5.54 -2.63 5.71
CA GLY A 436 6.97 -2.81 5.45
C GLY A 436 7.86 -1.95 6.35
N GLY A 437 7.38 -1.62 7.55
CA GLY A 437 8.05 -0.87 8.60
C GLY A 437 7.17 0.19 9.25
N ALA A 438 7.43 0.51 10.52
CA ALA A 438 6.68 1.48 11.30
C ALA A 438 6.65 2.87 10.63
N ASN A 439 5.48 3.49 10.60
CA ASN A 439 5.26 4.79 9.93
C ASN A 439 5.58 6.00 10.84
N THR A 440 6.49 5.84 11.81
CA THR A 440 6.92 6.99 12.63
C THR A 440 7.65 8.02 11.77
N LEU A 441 7.51 9.31 12.12
CA LEU A 441 8.10 10.42 11.37
C LEU A 441 9.60 10.22 11.15
N LEU A 442 10.33 9.78 12.19
CA LEU A 442 11.76 9.52 12.10
C LEU A 442 12.09 8.44 11.07
N GLN A 443 11.30 7.36 11.04
CA GLN A 443 11.56 6.25 10.12
C GLN A 443 11.14 6.58 8.69
N LEU A 444 10.08 7.34 8.48
CA LEU A 444 9.71 7.81 7.15
C LEU A 444 10.83 8.62 6.49
N VAL A 445 11.54 9.46 7.28
CA VAL A 445 12.70 10.24 6.79
C VAL A 445 13.95 9.37 6.60
N ARG A 446 14.12 8.31 7.41
CA ARG A 446 15.33 7.47 7.47
C ARG A 446 15.16 6.09 6.82
N ARG A 447 14.20 5.90 5.97
CA ARG A 447 13.80 4.59 5.42
C ARG A 447 14.69 4.14 4.25
N PRO A 448 15.41 3.00 4.31
CA PRO A 448 15.65 2.16 5.49
C PRO A 448 16.82 2.65 6.36
N THR A 449 17.66 3.53 5.82
CA THR A 449 18.84 4.13 6.47
C THR A 449 18.97 5.61 6.11
N ILE A 450 19.76 6.37 6.86
CA ILE A 450 20.04 7.78 6.56
C ILE A 450 20.98 7.86 5.37
N THR A 451 20.44 8.16 4.19
CA THR A 451 21.20 8.34 2.95
C THR A 451 20.47 9.25 1.98
N ARG A 452 21.21 9.88 1.06
CA ARG A 452 20.60 10.69 -0.01
C ARG A 452 19.90 9.84 -1.08
N VAL A 453 20.31 8.57 -1.23
CA VAL A 453 19.74 7.64 -2.20
C VAL A 453 19.39 6.35 -1.49
N PRO A 454 18.17 6.24 -0.94
CA PRO A 454 17.79 5.17 -0.01
C PRO A 454 17.71 3.78 -0.62
N TYR A 455 17.79 3.68 -1.94
CA TYR A 455 17.74 2.40 -2.66
C TYR A 455 19.11 1.70 -2.75
N ARG A 456 20.23 2.46 -2.68
CA ARG A 456 21.59 1.93 -2.78
C ARG A 456 22.00 1.16 -1.52
N THR A 457 22.69 0.05 -1.72
CA THR A 457 23.42 -0.62 -0.65
C THR A 457 24.94 -0.38 -0.80
N PRO A 458 25.75 -0.68 0.21
CA PRO A 458 27.22 -0.61 0.08
C PRO A 458 27.82 -1.62 -0.90
N ILE A 459 27.08 -2.66 -1.32
CA ILE A 459 27.55 -3.62 -2.33
C ILE A 459 27.22 -3.06 -3.70
N LYS A 460 28.26 -2.84 -4.54
CA LYS A 460 28.09 -2.35 -5.91
C LYS A 460 27.13 -3.26 -6.69
N GLY A 461 26.15 -2.67 -7.39
CA GLY A 461 25.16 -3.39 -8.17
C GLY A 461 23.99 -3.96 -7.38
N VAL A 462 23.96 -3.82 -6.04
CA VAL A 462 22.87 -4.32 -5.18
C VAL A 462 22.03 -3.16 -4.66
N TYR A 463 20.71 -3.23 -4.85
CA TYR A 463 19.73 -2.20 -4.47
C TYR A 463 18.57 -2.79 -3.68
N LEU A 464 18.01 -2.03 -2.74
CA LEU A 464 16.77 -2.33 -2.05
C LEU A 464 15.62 -1.62 -2.77
N CYS A 465 14.52 -2.34 -3.05
CA CYS A 465 13.40 -1.81 -3.82
C CYS A 465 12.02 -2.10 -3.21
N SER A 466 11.98 -2.56 -1.96
CA SER A 466 10.75 -2.90 -1.26
C SER A 466 10.03 -1.69 -0.63
N ALA A 467 8.87 -1.93 -0.04
CA ALA A 467 8.14 -0.96 0.78
C ALA A 467 8.95 -0.38 1.96
N SER A 468 10.09 -0.98 2.30
CA SER A 468 11.05 -0.42 3.27
C SER A 468 11.90 0.73 2.72
N THR A 469 11.68 1.14 1.46
CA THR A 469 12.28 2.33 0.83
C THR A 469 11.20 3.35 0.48
N PRO A 470 11.53 4.63 0.26
CA PRO A 470 10.54 5.60 -0.23
C PRO A 470 9.91 5.18 -1.58
N PRO A 471 8.63 5.53 -1.80
CA PRO A 471 7.73 6.30 -0.93
C PRO A 471 7.12 5.51 0.22
N GLY A 472 7.35 4.20 0.35
CA GLY A 472 6.89 3.41 1.47
C GLY A 472 5.85 2.36 1.13
N GLY A 473 5.00 2.01 2.12
CA GLY A 473 3.95 1.00 1.98
C GLY A 473 2.84 1.39 1.01
N GLY A 474 2.17 0.40 0.48
CA GLY A 474 1.07 0.52 -0.47
C GLY A 474 1.36 -0.20 -1.80
N VAL A 475 0.29 -0.55 -2.50
CA VAL A 475 0.38 -1.20 -3.82
C VAL A 475 0.47 -0.13 -4.89
N HIS A 476 1.68 0.26 -5.28
CA HIS A 476 1.92 1.31 -6.28
C HIS A 476 3.15 1.07 -7.17
N GLY A 477 4.02 0.10 -6.85
CA GLY A 477 5.21 -0.23 -7.64
C GLY A 477 6.33 0.83 -7.66
N MET A 478 6.12 2.00 -7.01
CA MET A 478 7.05 3.13 -7.13
C MET A 478 8.39 2.89 -6.45
N CYS A 479 8.44 2.13 -5.33
CA CYS A 479 9.71 1.79 -4.68
C CYS A 479 10.61 1.03 -5.67
N GLY A 480 10.03 0.04 -6.37
CA GLY A 480 10.72 -0.75 -7.39
C GLY A 480 11.15 0.07 -8.59
N HIS A 481 10.23 0.84 -9.16
CA HIS A 481 10.51 1.71 -10.30
C HIS A 481 11.64 2.71 -10.02
N LEU A 482 11.60 3.40 -8.90
CA LEU A 482 12.59 4.40 -8.53
C LEU A 482 13.95 3.77 -8.22
N ALA A 483 13.99 2.59 -7.57
CA ALA A 483 15.21 1.84 -7.32
C ALA A 483 15.87 1.41 -8.64
N ALA A 484 15.09 0.89 -9.59
CA ALA A 484 15.58 0.48 -10.91
C ALA A 484 16.14 1.67 -11.70
N ARG A 485 15.49 2.84 -11.66
CA ARG A 485 16.01 4.05 -12.29
C ARG A 485 17.35 4.50 -11.68
N VAL A 486 17.51 4.36 -10.36
CA VAL A 486 18.80 4.64 -9.71
C VAL A 486 19.86 3.66 -10.17
N ALA A 487 19.52 2.37 -10.22
CA ALA A 487 20.43 1.32 -10.67
C ALA A 487 20.92 1.54 -12.11
N LEU A 488 20.02 1.89 -13.02
CA LEU A 488 20.35 2.24 -14.41
C LEU A 488 21.26 3.46 -14.50
N ALA A 489 20.94 4.54 -13.76
CA ALA A 489 21.77 5.74 -13.75
C ALA A 489 23.19 5.50 -13.17
N ASP A 490 23.35 4.53 -12.27
CA ASP A 490 24.65 4.13 -11.73
C ASP A 490 25.46 3.31 -12.74
N LEU A 491 24.78 2.49 -13.56
CA LEU A 491 25.42 1.76 -14.64
C LEU A 491 25.99 2.68 -15.74
N ASP A 492 25.32 3.79 -16.03
CA ASP A 492 25.76 4.75 -17.04
C ASP A 492 26.97 5.59 -16.60
N ARG A 493 27.25 5.61 -15.28
CA ARG A 493 28.35 6.39 -14.69
C ARG A 493 29.64 5.60 -14.46
N GLY A 494 29.56 4.29 -14.47
CA GLY A 494 30.68 3.43 -14.10
C GLY A 494 30.88 2.19 -14.86
#